data_9b3a5066aa61c824ea4af3743f47d957
#
_entry.id   9b3a5066aa61c824ea4af3743f47d957
#
_cell.length_a   1.000
_cell.length_b   1.000
_cell.length_c   1.000
_cell.angle_alpha   90.00
_cell.angle_beta   90.00
_cell.angle_gamma   90.00
#
_symmetry.space_group_name_H-M   'P 1'
#
loop_
_entity.id
_entity.type
_entity.pdbx_description
1 polymer ?
#
loop_
_entity_poly.entity_id
_entity_poly.type
_entity_poly.pdbx_seq_one_letter_code
_entity_poly.pdbx_strand_id
1 'polypeptide(L)'
;MAKQHFNTKQLQNVKQLFKEYLIKINYNEPMKFKTFDLSLVYPEKETVKELLDQVDDLKKCLDSFRPLNLAQLENLEHAFDIQYTHESTKIEGNSLTLSETALVIEKGITVKGKPLKDHVEVVNHQKALEYIKSIAITDYQLNENDLLKIHNLVLQGIDYHNAGRYRHERVIISGSRHIPPNPLKIYDLMEMYFKEYKKDQKKLHPVLLASKMHETLVRIHPFIDGNGRTARLIMNLILIQNGYLIANILGETEKRDAYCDALEKSHLEDDSTDFQKIILNEVKYSFFNYLNMVADPDIKEKGSYFFEKIEPFITLFRPRN
;
A
#
# COMPACT_ATOMS: atom_id res chain seq x y z
N MET A 1 9.24 -33.53 -7.68
CA MET A 1 10.04 -32.35 -7.33
C MET A 1 10.71 -31.83 -8.59
N ALA A 2 10.16 -30.79 -9.21
CA ALA A 2 10.76 -30.19 -10.41
C ALA A 2 11.84 -29.20 -9.97
N LYS A 3 13.11 -29.53 -10.22
CA LYS A 3 14.21 -28.57 -10.10
C LYS A 3 14.00 -27.49 -11.15
N GLN A 4 13.65 -26.27 -10.72
CA GLN A 4 13.67 -25.11 -11.61
C GLN A 4 15.13 -24.86 -12.03
N HIS A 5 15.46 -25.24 -13.26
CA HIS A 5 16.75 -24.87 -13.87
C HIS A 5 16.62 -23.46 -14.44
N PHE A 6 17.32 -22.52 -13.84
CA PHE A 6 17.51 -21.20 -14.45
C PHE A 6 18.26 -21.36 -15.77
N ASN A 7 17.79 -20.68 -16.81
CA ASN A 7 18.54 -20.66 -18.07
C ASN A 7 19.80 -19.78 -17.93
N THR A 8 20.79 -19.99 -18.81
CA THR A 8 22.10 -19.32 -18.76
C THR A 8 21.97 -17.78 -18.77
N LYS A 9 20.94 -17.24 -19.41
CA LYS A 9 20.68 -15.80 -19.51
C LYS A 9 20.16 -15.22 -18.18
N GLN A 10 19.31 -15.96 -17.47
CA GLN A 10 18.83 -15.59 -16.12
C GLN A 10 19.97 -15.57 -15.10
N LEU A 11 20.87 -16.57 -15.17
CA LEU A 11 22.09 -16.62 -14.34
C LEU A 11 23.07 -15.48 -14.65
N GLN A 12 23.19 -15.07 -15.91
CA GLN A 12 24.04 -13.94 -16.30
C GLN A 12 23.46 -12.61 -15.81
N ASN A 13 22.15 -12.40 -15.91
CA ASN A 13 21.49 -11.20 -15.40
C ASN A 13 21.62 -11.07 -13.88
N VAL A 14 21.41 -12.17 -13.15
CA VAL A 14 21.58 -12.21 -11.68
C VAL A 14 23.03 -11.89 -11.30
N LYS A 15 24.02 -12.43 -12.01
CA LYS A 15 25.45 -12.13 -11.77
C LYS A 15 25.81 -10.68 -12.09
N GLN A 16 25.19 -10.07 -13.10
CA GLN A 16 25.43 -8.68 -13.47
C GLN A 16 24.84 -7.72 -12.43
N LEU A 17 23.57 -7.92 -12.05
CA LEU A 17 22.89 -7.14 -11.00
C LEU A 17 23.63 -7.25 -9.66
N PHE A 18 24.15 -8.43 -9.33
CA PHE A 18 24.91 -8.62 -8.10
C PHE A 18 26.28 -7.92 -8.13
N LYS A 19 26.97 -7.89 -9.28
CA LYS A 19 28.19 -7.08 -9.42
C LYS A 19 27.92 -5.60 -9.17
N GLU A 20 26.83 -5.06 -9.70
CA GLU A 20 26.45 -3.67 -9.50
C GLU A 20 26.06 -3.39 -8.03
N TYR A 21 25.42 -4.36 -7.37
CA TYR A 21 25.09 -4.31 -5.95
C TYR A 21 26.33 -4.36 -5.05
N LEU A 22 27.28 -5.26 -5.32
CA LEU A 22 28.54 -5.36 -4.57
C LEU A 22 29.43 -4.11 -4.71
N ILE A 23 29.35 -3.37 -5.81
CA ILE A 23 30.07 -2.10 -5.98
C ILE A 23 29.49 -1.00 -5.06
N LYS A 24 28.22 -1.11 -4.65
CA LYS A 24 27.56 -0.15 -3.75
C LYS A 24 27.74 -0.45 -2.26
N ILE A 25 28.15 -1.66 -1.89
CA ILE A 25 28.38 -2.07 -0.49
C ILE A 25 29.86 -2.01 -0.16
N ASN A 26 30.21 -1.28 0.89
CA ASN A 26 31.57 -1.20 1.43
C ASN A 26 31.98 -2.57 2.00
N TYR A 27 32.98 -3.23 1.44
CA TYR A 27 33.40 -4.62 1.62
C TYR A 27 33.81 -5.04 3.05
N ASN A 28 33.78 -4.15 4.03
CA ASN A 28 34.36 -4.37 5.37
C ASN A 28 33.36 -4.78 6.45
N GLU A 29 32.07 -4.96 6.15
CA GLU A 29 31.11 -5.53 7.10
C GLU A 29 30.64 -6.92 6.65
N PRO A 30 30.57 -7.92 7.56
CA PRO A 30 29.96 -9.20 7.24
C PRO A 30 28.52 -8.97 6.84
N MET A 31 28.11 -9.52 5.69
CA MET A 31 26.77 -9.38 5.13
C MET A 31 25.76 -9.89 6.15
N LYS A 32 25.16 -8.97 6.93
CA LYS A 32 24.03 -9.28 7.79
C LYS A 32 22.85 -9.60 6.89
N PHE A 33 22.22 -10.75 7.09
CA PHE A 33 21.07 -11.27 6.35
C PHE A 33 19.87 -10.31 6.27
N LYS A 34 19.86 -9.29 7.13
CA LYS A 34 18.85 -8.22 7.18
C LYS A 34 18.73 -7.33 5.93
N THR A 35 19.53 -7.58 4.90
CA THR A 35 19.58 -6.76 3.67
C THR A 35 19.58 -7.60 2.40
N PHE A 36 18.96 -8.78 2.42
CA PHE A 36 18.80 -9.55 1.19
C PHE A 36 17.84 -8.81 0.26
N ASP A 37 18.30 -8.50 -0.94
CA ASP A 37 17.49 -7.82 -1.95
C ASP A 37 16.49 -8.80 -2.57
N LEU A 38 15.25 -8.77 -2.08
CA LEU A 38 14.17 -9.61 -2.58
C LEU A 38 13.82 -9.33 -4.05
N SER A 39 14.24 -8.21 -4.64
CA SER A 39 14.06 -7.94 -6.06
C SER A 39 14.82 -8.94 -6.95
N LEU A 40 15.84 -9.61 -6.43
CA LEU A 40 16.54 -10.70 -7.13
C LEU A 40 15.66 -11.94 -7.31
N VAL A 41 14.79 -12.22 -6.33
CA VAL A 41 13.84 -13.34 -6.35
C VAL A 41 12.55 -12.95 -7.07
N TYR A 42 12.13 -11.72 -6.88
CA TYR A 42 10.89 -11.14 -7.41
C TYR A 42 11.19 -9.91 -8.26
N PRO A 43 11.78 -10.10 -9.46
CA PRO A 43 12.14 -8.99 -10.33
C PRO A 43 10.90 -8.21 -10.80
N GLU A 44 11.13 -7.03 -11.35
CA GLU A 44 10.06 -6.25 -11.99
C GLU A 44 9.35 -7.05 -13.07
N LYS A 45 8.05 -6.84 -13.18
CA LYS A 45 7.17 -7.50 -14.13
C LYS A 45 6.34 -6.50 -14.89
N GLU A 46 6.06 -6.79 -16.15
CA GLU A 46 5.33 -5.90 -17.03
C GLU A 46 3.84 -6.14 -17.04
N THR A 47 3.39 -7.34 -16.67
CA THR A 47 1.97 -7.68 -16.72
C THR A 47 1.34 -7.76 -15.34
N VAL A 48 0.06 -7.36 -15.25
CA VAL A 48 -0.75 -7.46 -14.03
C VAL A 48 -0.78 -8.91 -13.52
N LYS A 49 -0.88 -9.90 -14.42
CA LYS A 49 -0.93 -11.31 -14.04
C LYS A 49 0.35 -11.76 -13.34
N GLU A 50 1.51 -11.44 -13.89
CA GLU A 50 2.80 -11.81 -13.27
C GLU A 50 3.01 -11.13 -11.92
N LEU A 51 2.54 -9.88 -11.77
CA LEU A 51 2.58 -9.16 -10.49
C LEU A 51 1.65 -9.80 -9.46
N LEU A 52 0.45 -10.26 -9.86
CA LEU A 52 -0.46 -11.01 -8.99
C LEU A 52 0.19 -12.31 -8.49
N ASP A 53 0.81 -13.07 -9.40
CA ASP A 53 1.50 -14.31 -9.04
C ASP A 53 2.63 -14.03 -8.02
N GLN A 54 3.34 -12.90 -8.16
CA GLN A 54 4.39 -12.50 -7.21
C GLN A 54 3.84 -12.10 -5.83
N VAL A 55 2.78 -11.29 -5.76
CA VAL A 55 2.22 -10.86 -4.47
C VAL A 55 1.55 -12.02 -3.72
N ASP A 56 0.96 -12.99 -4.44
CA ASP A 56 0.42 -14.19 -3.84
C ASP A 56 1.51 -15.11 -3.28
N ASP A 57 2.61 -15.23 -4.00
CA ASP A 57 3.76 -16.00 -3.52
C ASP A 57 4.42 -15.35 -2.30
N LEU A 58 4.55 -14.02 -2.29
CA LEU A 58 5.02 -13.25 -1.14
C LEU A 58 4.09 -13.36 0.07
N LYS A 59 2.79 -13.37 -0.16
CA LYS A 59 1.80 -13.64 0.89
C LYS A 59 2.02 -15.01 1.52
N LYS A 60 2.25 -16.06 0.73
CA LYS A 60 2.59 -17.41 1.23
C LYS A 60 3.91 -17.41 2.01
N CYS A 61 4.90 -16.64 1.55
CA CYS A 61 6.15 -16.44 2.30
C CYS A 61 5.85 -15.89 3.70
N LEU A 62 5.06 -14.82 3.80
CA LEU A 62 4.70 -14.22 5.09
C LEU A 62 3.87 -15.18 5.95
N ASP A 63 2.90 -15.88 5.37
CA ASP A 63 2.06 -16.84 6.08
C ASP A 63 2.90 -17.98 6.69
N SER A 64 4.05 -18.34 6.11
CA SER A 64 4.94 -19.37 6.65
C SER A 64 5.65 -18.96 7.95
N PHE A 65 5.67 -17.66 8.29
CA PHE A 65 6.19 -17.16 9.56
C PHE A 65 5.14 -17.11 10.68
N ARG A 66 3.86 -17.27 10.36
CA ARG A 66 2.77 -17.16 11.35
C ARG A 66 2.67 -18.38 12.27
N PRO A 67 2.24 -18.20 13.57
CA PRO A 67 1.98 -16.93 14.23
C PRO A 67 3.28 -16.17 14.53
N LEU A 68 3.26 -14.86 14.30
CA LEU A 68 4.37 -13.97 14.56
C LEU A 68 4.45 -13.62 16.06
N ASN A 69 5.62 -13.20 16.54
CA ASN A 69 5.78 -12.74 17.93
C ASN A 69 5.06 -11.38 18.08
N LEU A 70 4.05 -11.33 18.96
CA LEU A 70 3.17 -10.17 19.13
C LEU A 70 3.92 -8.86 19.42
N ALA A 71 4.91 -8.87 20.31
CA ALA A 71 5.62 -7.65 20.70
C ALA A 71 6.50 -7.07 19.56
N GLN A 72 7.08 -7.93 18.72
CA GLN A 72 7.83 -7.50 17.54
C GLN A 72 6.88 -6.97 16.44
N LEU A 73 5.70 -7.57 16.33
CA LEU A 73 4.65 -7.20 15.40
C LEU A 73 4.10 -5.81 15.68
N GLU A 74 3.74 -5.51 16.93
CA GLU A 74 3.15 -4.24 17.33
C GLU A 74 4.06 -3.06 16.99
N ASN A 75 5.35 -3.15 17.30
CA ASN A 75 6.32 -2.10 16.98
C ASN A 75 6.50 -1.91 15.47
N LEU A 76 6.50 -3.02 14.72
CA LEU A 76 6.67 -3.02 13.28
C LEU A 76 5.44 -2.44 12.59
N GLU A 77 4.25 -2.90 12.96
CA GLU A 77 2.99 -2.38 12.44
C GLU A 77 2.83 -0.89 12.73
N HIS A 78 3.19 -0.46 13.93
CA HIS A 78 3.15 0.96 14.30
C HIS A 78 4.07 1.82 13.42
N ALA A 79 5.28 1.36 13.14
CA ALA A 79 6.20 2.07 12.23
C ALA A 79 5.64 2.17 10.80
N PHE A 80 5.04 1.10 10.28
CA PHE A 80 4.38 1.11 8.96
C PHE A 80 3.13 2.00 8.94
N ASP A 81 2.37 2.06 10.02
CA ASP A 81 1.20 2.93 10.14
C ASP A 81 1.58 4.40 10.07
N ILE A 82 2.66 4.79 10.75
CA ILE A 82 3.21 6.14 10.71
C ILE A 82 3.68 6.47 9.28
N GLN A 83 4.41 5.54 8.65
CA GLN A 83 4.88 5.73 7.28
C GLN A 83 3.71 5.89 6.31
N TYR A 84 2.71 5.02 6.38
CA TYR A 84 1.51 5.12 5.54
C TYR A 84 0.74 6.42 5.78
N THR A 85 0.58 6.83 7.02
CA THR A 85 -0.07 8.10 7.37
C THR A 85 0.69 9.29 6.78
N HIS A 86 2.03 9.30 6.93
CA HIS A 86 2.88 10.31 6.32
C HIS A 86 2.70 10.37 4.80
N GLU A 87 2.88 9.25 4.09
CA GLU A 87 2.83 9.23 2.63
C GLU A 87 1.44 9.59 2.10
N SER A 88 0.38 9.05 2.71
CA SER A 88 -1.00 9.33 2.30
C SER A 88 -1.40 10.80 2.49
N THR A 89 -0.93 11.46 3.55
CA THR A 89 -1.19 12.89 3.75
C THR A 89 -0.29 13.77 2.88
N LYS A 90 0.96 13.36 2.65
CA LYS A 90 1.93 14.05 1.79
C LYS A 90 1.45 14.14 0.33
N ILE A 91 0.78 13.10 -0.19
CA ILE A 91 0.13 13.15 -1.53
C ILE A 91 -0.81 14.35 -1.64
N GLU A 92 -1.51 14.70 -0.57
CA GLU A 92 -2.45 15.82 -0.50
C GLU A 92 -1.79 17.17 -0.16
N GLY A 93 -0.45 17.19 -0.02
CA GLY A 93 0.33 18.41 0.22
C GLY A 93 0.65 18.70 1.69
N ASN A 94 0.47 17.74 2.60
CA ASN A 94 0.91 17.88 3.99
C ASN A 94 2.43 18.10 4.05
N SER A 95 2.88 19.07 4.85
CA SER A 95 4.26 19.51 4.89
C SER A 95 5.12 18.86 5.97
N LEU A 96 4.55 18.01 6.82
CA LEU A 96 5.29 17.28 7.84
C LEU A 96 6.21 16.23 7.20
N THR A 97 7.44 16.13 7.70
CA THR A 97 8.35 15.03 7.37
C THR A 97 7.92 13.75 8.08
N LEU A 98 8.45 12.58 7.68
CA LEU A 98 8.18 11.32 8.35
C LEU A 98 8.51 11.37 9.85
N SER A 99 9.66 11.95 10.23
CA SER A 99 10.06 12.10 11.64
C SER A 99 9.13 13.04 12.39
N GLU A 100 8.68 14.13 11.78
CA GLU A 100 7.73 15.06 12.38
C GLU A 100 6.33 14.41 12.52
N THR A 101 5.90 13.63 11.53
CA THR A 101 4.67 12.83 11.60
C THR A 101 4.71 11.86 12.78
N ALA A 102 5.83 11.14 12.97
CA ALA A 102 6.04 10.27 14.12
C ALA A 102 5.94 11.02 15.45
N LEU A 103 6.59 12.20 15.57
CA LEU A 103 6.51 13.02 16.78
C LEU A 103 5.08 13.48 17.11
N VAL A 104 4.31 13.87 16.09
CA VAL A 104 2.91 14.29 16.26
C VAL A 104 2.05 13.11 16.74
N ILE A 105 2.19 11.93 16.10
CA ILE A 105 1.36 10.76 16.42
C ILE A 105 1.75 10.17 17.78
N GLU A 106 3.06 9.95 18.04
CA GLU A 106 3.52 9.25 19.23
C GLU A 106 3.55 10.12 20.49
N LYS A 107 3.88 11.40 20.33
CA LYS A 107 4.11 12.31 21.46
C LYS A 107 3.04 13.38 21.62
N GLY A 108 2.17 13.56 20.64
CA GLY A 108 1.12 14.58 20.66
C GLY A 108 1.67 16.02 20.67
N ILE A 109 2.90 16.22 20.19
CA ILE A 109 3.55 17.54 20.16
C ILE A 109 3.40 18.22 18.81
N THR A 110 3.30 19.54 18.82
CA THR A 110 3.27 20.34 17.60
C THR A 110 4.68 20.71 17.13
N VAL A 111 4.86 20.78 15.81
CA VAL A 111 6.12 21.12 15.16
C VAL A 111 6.12 22.59 14.79
N LYS A 112 7.15 23.32 15.24
CA LYS A 112 7.30 24.78 14.99
C LYS A 112 7.38 25.06 13.48
N GLY A 113 6.60 26.04 13.05
CA GLY A 113 6.61 26.50 11.65
C GLY A 113 5.78 25.66 10.68
N LYS A 114 5.06 24.64 11.18
CA LYS A 114 4.13 23.83 10.39
C LYS A 114 2.68 24.26 10.64
N PRO A 115 1.81 24.23 9.61
CA PRO A 115 0.40 24.54 9.76
C PRO A 115 -0.29 23.62 10.78
N LEU A 116 -1.19 24.16 11.60
CA LEU A 116 -2.00 23.34 12.51
C LEU A 116 -2.83 22.29 11.75
N LYS A 117 -3.32 22.64 10.56
CA LYS A 117 -4.06 21.73 9.69
C LYS A 117 -3.27 20.46 9.43
N ASP A 118 -1.97 20.55 9.12
CA ASP A 118 -1.11 19.40 8.83
C ASP A 118 -1.02 18.43 10.01
N HIS A 119 -0.95 18.96 11.24
CA HIS A 119 -0.95 18.15 12.46
C HIS A 119 -2.28 17.42 12.67
N VAL A 120 -3.40 18.13 12.46
CA VAL A 120 -4.73 17.53 12.59
C VAL A 120 -4.95 16.46 11.52
N GLU A 121 -4.49 16.67 10.29
CA GLU A 121 -4.60 15.70 9.19
C GLU A 121 -3.91 14.37 9.52
N VAL A 122 -2.68 14.38 10.05
CA VAL A 122 -1.96 13.13 10.37
C VAL A 122 -2.61 12.39 11.55
N VAL A 123 -3.07 13.13 12.58
CA VAL A 123 -3.79 12.53 13.71
C VAL A 123 -5.12 11.90 13.25
N ASN A 124 -5.84 12.59 12.39
CA ASN A 124 -7.10 12.11 11.84
C ASN A 124 -6.90 10.88 10.94
N HIS A 125 -5.88 10.91 10.09
CA HIS A 125 -5.55 9.79 9.22
C HIS A 125 -5.16 8.55 10.03
N GLN A 126 -4.38 8.72 11.10
CA GLN A 126 -4.03 7.62 12.01
C GLN A 126 -5.29 7.00 12.65
N LYS A 127 -6.22 7.84 13.16
CA LYS A 127 -7.50 7.35 13.73
C LYS A 127 -8.34 6.61 12.68
N ALA A 128 -8.36 7.11 11.44
CA ALA A 128 -9.08 6.45 10.35
C ALA A 128 -8.44 5.11 9.98
N LEU A 129 -7.10 5.01 10.03
CA LEU A 129 -6.36 3.76 9.84
C LEU A 129 -6.66 2.75 10.95
N GLU A 130 -6.65 3.17 12.20
CA GLU A 130 -7.04 2.33 13.35
C GLU A 130 -8.47 1.81 13.21
N TYR A 131 -9.38 2.67 12.75
CA TYR A 131 -10.77 2.28 12.50
C TYR A 131 -10.86 1.21 11.41
N ILE A 132 -10.23 1.39 10.25
CA ILE A 132 -10.28 0.38 9.19
C ILE A 132 -9.65 -0.95 9.64
N LYS A 133 -8.56 -0.93 10.40
CA LYS A 133 -7.96 -2.14 10.99
C LYS A 133 -8.92 -2.85 11.94
N SER A 134 -9.68 -2.10 12.75
CA SER A 134 -10.64 -2.66 13.69
C SER A 134 -11.81 -3.38 13.02
N ILE A 135 -12.19 -2.97 11.81
CA ILE A 135 -13.28 -3.58 11.04
C ILE A 135 -12.78 -4.54 9.94
N ALA A 136 -11.47 -4.62 9.71
CA ALA A 136 -10.86 -5.51 8.71
C ALA A 136 -10.83 -6.97 9.16
N ILE A 137 -11.96 -7.47 9.60
CA ILE A 137 -12.14 -8.88 9.98
C ILE A 137 -12.68 -9.69 8.80
N THR A 138 -12.41 -10.99 8.79
CA THR A 138 -12.95 -11.91 7.78
C THR A 138 -14.48 -11.83 7.74
N ASP A 139 -15.04 -11.80 6.54
CA ASP A 139 -16.49 -11.72 6.27
C ASP A 139 -17.17 -10.39 6.64
N TYR A 140 -16.43 -9.38 7.08
CA TYR A 140 -17.00 -8.04 7.24
C TYR A 140 -17.41 -7.46 5.88
N GLN A 141 -18.62 -6.89 5.81
CA GLN A 141 -19.14 -6.29 4.58
C GLN A 141 -19.04 -4.78 4.65
N LEU A 142 -18.09 -4.21 3.93
CA LEU A 142 -17.98 -2.76 3.75
C LEU A 142 -19.31 -2.18 3.27
N ASN A 143 -19.75 -1.13 3.90
CA ASN A 143 -21.00 -0.45 3.60
C ASN A 143 -20.85 1.08 3.61
N GLU A 144 -21.93 1.77 3.25
CA GLU A 144 -21.93 3.23 3.15
C GLU A 144 -21.63 3.93 4.49
N ASN A 145 -22.13 3.41 5.60
CA ASN A 145 -21.86 4.00 6.92
C ASN A 145 -20.38 3.98 7.27
N ASP A 146 -19.66 2.91 6.87
CA ASP A 146 -18.22 2.82 7.07
C ASP A 146 -17.49 3.87 6.24
N LEU A 147 -17.84 4.01 4.96
CA LEU A 147 -17.28 5.03 4.09
C LEU A 147 -17.46 6.43 4.67
N LEU A 148 -18.69 6.77 5.06
CA LEU A 148 -18.99 8.08 5.64
C LEU A 148 -18.28 8.29 6.98
N LYS A 149 -18.12 7.25 7.79
CA LYS A 149 -17.38 7.31 9.05
C LYS A 149 -15.87 7.50 8.81
N ILE A 150 -15.28 6.78 7.87
CA ILE A 150 -13.86 6.97 7.48
C ILE A 150 -13.64 8.40 7.01
N HIS A 151 -14.48 8.89 6.11
CA HIS A 151 -14.39 10.27 5.64
C HIS A 151 -14.59 11.31 6.76
N ASN A 152 -15.51 11.05 7.68
CA ASN A 152 -15.69 11.90 8.86
C ASN A 152 -14.44 11.97 9.71
N LEU A 153 -13.78 10.82 9.98
CA LEU A 153 -12.52 10.78 10.72
C LEU A 153 -11.41 11.56 9.99
N VAL A 154 -11.30 11.44 8.66
CA VAL A 154 -10.29 12.15 7.85
C VAL A 154 -10.44 13.68 7.96
N LEU A 155 -11.66 14.19 8.01
CA LEU A 155 -11.93 15.64 8.02
C LEU A 155 -12.32 16.21 9.40
N GLN A 156 -12.33 15.40 10.45
CA GLN A 156 -12.71 15.84 11.79
C GLN A 156 -11.82 17.01 12.27
N GLY A 157 -12.45 18.12 12.66
CA GLY A 157 -11.74 19.33 13.12
C GLY A 157 -11.07 20.13 11.99
N ILE A 158 -11.19 19.69 10.73
CA ILE A 158 -10.70 20.42 9.54
C ILE A 158 -11.87 21.06 8.80
N ASP A 159 -12.89 20.27 8.46
CA ASP A 159 -14.11 20.74 7.79
C ASP A 159 -15.33 20.05 8.39
N TYR A 160 -15.86 20.62 9.45
CA TYR A 160 -17.02 20.08 10.18
C TYR A 160 -18.29 19.98 9.33
N HIS A 161 -18.46 20.89 8.37
CA HIS A 161 -19.70 20.93 7.58
C HIS A 161 -19.76 19.80 6.55
N ASN A 162 -18.64 19.41 5.99
CA ASN A 162 -18.55 18.41 4.93
C ASN A 162 -18.08 17.04 5.42
N ALA A 163 -17.56 16.93 6.65
CA ALA A 163 -17.07 15.67 7.21
C ALA A 163 -18.17 14.60 7.25
N GLY A 164 -17.95 13.46 6.58
CA GLY A 164 -18.90 12.34 6.52
C GLY A 164 -20.16 12.61 5.70
N ARG A 165 -20.15 13.55 4.77
CA ARG A 165 -21.30 13.92 3.96
C ARG A 165 -20.95 14.01 2.49
N TYR A 166 -21.81 13.48 1.63
CA TYR A 166 -21.69 13.66 0.20
C TYR A 166 -21.89 15.12 -0.21
N ARG A 167 -21.15 15.55 -1.20
CA ARG A 167 -21.25 16.90 -1.75
C ARG A 167 -22.57 17.15 -2.46
N HIS A 168 -23.06 18.35 -2.34
CA HIS A 168 -24.20 18.87 -3.09
C HIS A 168 -23.78 19.86 -4.18
N GLU A 169 -22.50 20.17 -4.27
CA GLU A 169 -21.91 21.15 -5.19
C GLU A 169 -21.05 20.46 -6.24
N ARG A 170 -20.87 21.15 -7.37
CA ARG A 170 -19.91 20.72 -8.39
C ARG A 170 -18.50 21.00 -7.88
N VAL A 171 -17.60 20.07 -8.14
CA VAL A 171 -16.19 20.18 -7.80
C VAL A 171 -15.32 19.95 -9.03
N ILE A 172 -14.09 20.45 -9.00
CA ILE A 172 -13.06 20.23 -9.98
C ILE A 172 -11.87 19.60 -9.27
N ILE A 173 -11.26 18.59 -9.86
CA ILE A 173 -10.03 18.00 -9.36
C ILE A 173 -8.86 18.79 -9.91
N SER A 174 -8.12 19.51 -9.05
CA SER A 174 -6.95 20.29 -9.45
C SER A 174 -5.93 19.40 -10.17
N GLY A 175 -5.51 19.84 -11.36
CA GLY A 175 -4.50 19.13 -12.16
C GLY A 175 -5.03 17.94 -12.95
N SER A 176 -6.33 17.61 -12.90
CA SER A 176 -6.92 16.53 -13.70
C SER A 176 -7.91 17.05 -14.73
N ARG A 177 -7.95 16.38 -15.88
CA ARG A 177 -8.96 16.61 -16.94
C ARG A 177 -10.27 15.87 -16.66
N HIS A 178 -10.28 14.94 -15.69
CA HIS A 178 -11.50 14.25 -15.31
C HIS A 178 -12.47 15.21 -14.62
N ILE A 179 -13.71 15.24 -15.11
CA ILE A 179 -14.80 16.04 -14.52
C ILE A 179 -15.69 15.12 -13.69
N PRO A 180 -15.71 15.30 -12.35
CA PRO A 180 -16.56 14.50 -11.48
C PRO A 180 -18.04 14.61 -11.84
N PRO A 181 -18.84 13.56 -11.60
CA PRO A 181 -20.26 13.53 -11.91
C PRO A 181 -21.05 14.68 -11.27
N ASN A 182 -22.23 14.98 -11.85
CA ASN A 182 -23.17 15.92 -11.26
C ASN A 182 -23.55 15.47 -9.84
N PRO A 183 -23.57 16.38 -8.81
CA PRO A 183 -23.88 16.05 -7.44
C PRO A 183 -25.24 15.35 -7.26
N LEU A 184 -26.23 15.63 -8.09
CA LEU A 184 -27.54 14.96 -8.06
C LEU A 184 -27.45 13.44 -8.33
N LYS A 185 -26.37 12.95 -8.93
CA LYS A 185 -26.16 11.52 -9.22
C LYS A 185 -25.34 10.79 -8.15
N ILE A 186 -24.84 11.49 -7.14
CA ILE A 186 -23.89 10.90 -6.18
C ILE A 186 -24.50 9.73 -5.43
N TYR A 187 -25.73 9.88 -4.92
CA TYR A 187 -26.40 8.81 -4.19
C TYR A 187 -26.59 7.55 -5.03
N ASP A 188 -27.04 7.68 -6.27
CA ASP A 188 -27.24 6.56 -7.20
C ASP A 188 -25.89 5.88 -7.53
N LEU A 189 -24.85 6.68 -7.77
CA LEU A 189 -23.50 6.18 -8.07
C LEU A 189 -22.89 5.47 -6.86
N MET A 190 -23.10 5.94 -5.65
CA MET A 190 -22.64 5.30 -4.44
C MET A 190 -23.42 4.02 -4.11
N GLU A 191 -24.72 3.97 -4.40
CA GLU A 191 -25.48 2.72 -4.33
C GLU A 191 -24.91 1.67 -5.30
N MET A 192 -24.58 2.08 -6.54
CA MET A 192 -23.95 1.21 -7.52
C MET A 192 -22.56 0.77 -7.06
N TYR A 193 -21.75 1.66 -6.48
CA TYR A 193 -20.43 1.36 -5.92
C TYR A 193 -20.50 0.18 -4.94
N PHE A 194 -21.40 0.21 -3.96
CA PHE A 194 -21.53 -0.88 -3.00
C PHE A 194 -22.15 -2.15 -3.59
N LYS A 195 -23.03 -2.04 -4.59
CA LYS A 195 -23.54 -3.20 -5.34
C LYS A 195 -22.43 -3.90 -6.11
N GLU A 196 -21.56 -3.13 -6.76
CA GLU A 196 -20.40 -3.68 -7.47
C GLU A 196 -19.40 -4.30 -6.51
N TYR A 197 -19.09 -3.66 -5.39
CA TYR A 197 -18.24 -4.25 -4.35
C TYR A 197 -18.75 -5.65 -3.94
N LYS A 198 -20.02 -5.78 -3.58
CA LYS A 198 -20.64 -7.07 -3.18
C LYS A 198 -20.59 -8.12 -4.28
N LYS A 199 -20.72 -7.72 -5.54
CA LYS A 199 -20.65 -8.61 -6.71
C LYS A 199 -19.23 -9.08 -6.96
N ASP A 200 -18.28 -8.17 -6.90
CA ASP A 200 -16.91 -8.38 -7.37
C ASP A 200 -16.00 -8.98 -6.31
N GLN A 201 -16.29 -8.82 -5.01
CA GLN A 201 -15.53 -9.45 -3.92
C GLN A 201 -15.44 -10.98 -4.01
N LYS A 202 -16.39 -11.63 -4.73
CA LYS A 202 -16.40 -13.10 -4.95
C LYS A 202 -15.74 -13.51 -6.27
N LYS A 203 -15.33 -12.55 -7.11
CA LYS A 203 -14.88 -12.79 -8.48
C LYS A 203 -13.48 -12.29 -8.75
N LEU A 204 -13.16 -11.13 -8.21
CA LEU A 204 -11.87 -10.48 -8.44
C LEU A 204 -10.86 -10.93 -7.39
N HIS A 205 -9.60 -10.94 -7.81
CA HIS A 205 -8.49 -11.05 -6.89
C HIS A 205 -8.53 -9.87 -5.89
N PRO A 206 -8.27 -10.08 -4.58
CA PRO A 206 -8.41 -9.02 -3.57
C PRO A 206 -7.68 -7.73 -3.89
N VAL A 207 -6.45 -7.80 -4.44
CA VAL A 207 -5.69 -6.60 -4.83
C VAL A 207 -6.35 -5.87 -6.00
N LEU A 208 -6.92 -6.59 -6.97
CA LEU A 208 -7.67 -5.98 -8.08
C LEU A 208 -8.99 -5.37 -7.62
N LEU A 209 -9.67 -6.02 -6.68
CA LEU A 209 -10.87 -5.45 -6.05
C LEU A 209 -10.53 -4.16 -5.31
N ALA A 210 -9.48 -4.16 -4.49
CA ALA A 210 -9.02 -2.99 -3.76
C ALA A 210 -8.66 -1.83 -4.71
N SER A 211 -7.91 -2.12 -5.77
CA SER A 211 -7.58 -1.17 -6.83
C SER A 211 -8.83 -0.60 -7.50
N LYS A 212 -9.78 -1.46 -7.91
CA LYS A 212 -11.05 -1.04 -8.53
C LYS A 212 -11.87 -0.15 -7.61
N MET A 213 -12.02 -0.52 -6.34
CA MET A 213 -12.84 0.26 -5.40
C MET A 213 -12.20 1.62 -5.09
N HIS A 214 -10.87 1.69 -5.02
CA HIS A 214 -10.16 2.96 -4.92
C HIS A 214 -10.42 3.86 -6.13
N GLU A 215 -10.12 3.36 -7.34
CA GLU A 215 -10.26 4.08 -8.60
C GLU A 215 -11.68 4.59 -8.80
N THR A 216 -12.68 3.73 -8.60
CA THR A 216 -14.09 4.08 -8.75
C THR A 216 -14.52 5.17 -7.75
N LEU A 217 -14.05 5.14 -6.51
CA LEU A 217 -14.35 6.17 -5.51
C LEU A 217 -13.76 7.53 -5.90
N VAL A 218 -12.50 7.54 -6.39
CA VAL A 218 -11.86 8.78 -6.87
C VAL A 218 -12.55 9.30 -8.12
N ARG A 219 -13.01 8.43 -9.03
CA ARG A 219 -13.77 8.78 -10.23
C ARG A 219 -15.12 9.44 -9.90
N ILE A 220 -15.87 8.87 -8.95
CA ILE A 220 -17.14 9.44 -8.48
C ILE A 220 -16.90 10.77 -7.76
N HIS A 221 -15.82 10.84 -6.98
CA HIS A 221 -15.44 12.01 -6.19
C HIS A 221 -16.59 12.52 -5.31
N PRO A 222 -17.12 11.68 -4.42
CA PRO A 222 -18.40 11.96 -3.76
C PRO A 222 -18.34 13.06 -2.70
N PHE A 223 -17.16 13.54 -2.32
CA PHE A 223 -16.95 14.51 -1.25
C PHE A 223 -16.37 15.83 -1.78
N ILE A 224 -16.44 16.89 -0.95
CA ILE A 224 -15.82 18.20 -1.26
C ILE A 224 -14.30 18.11 -1.18
N ASP A 225 -13.78 17.45 -0.12
CA ASP A 225 -12.33 17.19 0.13
C ASP A 225 -12.17 15.78 0.72
N GLY A 226 -10.95 15.27 0.84
CA GLY A 226 -10.65 13.99 1.49
C GLY A 226 -10.94 12.75 0.63
N ASN A 227 -11.34 12.88 -0.64
CA ASN A 227 -11.63 11.75 -1.52
C ASN A 227 -10.43 10.81 -1.68
N GLY A 228 -9.24 11.32 -1.96
CA GLY A 228 -8.03 10.53 -2.14
C GLY A 228 -7.65 9.76 -0.87
N ARG A 229 -7.59 10.42 0.29
CA ARG A 229 -7.29 9.79 1.59
C ARG A 229 -8.30 8.70 1.93
N THR A 230 -9.59 8.98 1.74
CA THR A 230 -10.67 8.01 1.97
C THR A 230 -10.57 6.81 1.02
N ALA A 231 -10.30 7.03 -0.26
CA ALA A 231 -10.15 5.96 -1.24
C ALA A 231 -8.95 5.04 -0.93
N ARG A 232 -7.80 5.61 -0.52
CA ARG A 232 -6.64 4.83 -0.08
C ARG A 232 -6.91 4.03 1.18
N LEU A 233 -7.68 4.56 2.14
CA LEU A 233 -8.11 3.83 3.34
C LEU A 233 -9.06 2.68 2.99
N ILE A 234 -10.05 2.88 2.12
CA ILE A 234 -10.95 1.81 1.66
C ILE A 234 -10.18 0.71 0.92
N MET A 235 -9.25 1.08 0.04
CA MET A 235 -8.37 0.13 -0.64
C MET A 235 -7.61 -0.74 0.36
N ASN A 236 -7.00 -0.13 1.36
CA ASN A 236 -6.23 -0.83 2.37
C ASN A 236 -7.09 -1.65 3.34
N LEU A 237 -8.32 -1.23 3.63
CA LEU A 237 -9.30 -2.07 4.34
C LEU A 237 -9.51 -3.39 3.61
N ILE A 238 -9.75 -3.34 2.29
CA ILE A 238 -9.96 -4.54 1.47
C ILE A 238 -8.71 -5.43 1.44
N LEU A 239 -7.52 -4.83 1.33
CA LEU A 239 -6.24 -5.56 1.36
C LEU A 239 -6.05 -6.29 2.69
N ILE A 240 -6.14 -5.57 3.82
CA ILE A 240 -5.94 -6.12 5.17
C ILE A 240 -6.94 -7.24 5.45
N GLN A 241 -8.21 -7.04 5.11
CA GLN A 241 -9.28 -8.03 5.28
C GLN A 241 -8.98 -9.36 4.59
N ASN A 242 -8.24 -9.31 3.49
CA ASN A 242 -7.86 -10.49 2.71
C ASN A 242 -6.43 -11.00 3.01
N GLY A 243 -5.80 -10.48 4.09
CA GLY A 243 -4.48 -10.91 4.55
C GLY A 243 -3.31 -10.38 3.72
N TYR A 244 -3.54 -9.35 2.89
CA TYR A 244 -2.48 -8.59 2.23
C TYR A 244 -1.99 -7.44 3.12
N LEU A 245 -0.79 -6.96 2.85
CA LEU A 245 -0.25 -5.79 3.51
C LEU A 245 -0.77 -4.50 2.87
N ILE A 246 -0.62 -3.39 3.58
CA ILE A 246 -0.99 -2.05 3.11
C ILE A 246 -0.22 -1.71 1.83
N ALA A 247 -0.93 -1.26 0.80
CA ALA A 247 -0.33 -0.57 -0.35
C ALA A 247 0.01 0.86 0.07
N ASN A 248 1.30 1.15 0.20
CA ASN A 248 1.80 2.46 0.64
C ASN A 248 2.26 3.29 -0.55
N ILE A 249 1.34 3.98 -1.22
CA ILE A 249 1.66 4.86 -2.35
C ILE A 249 2.50 6.03 -1.85
N LEU A 250 3.67 6.24 -2.45
CA LEU A 250 4.62 7.25 -2.03
C LEU A 250 4.22 8.65 -2.49
N GLY A 251 4.33 9.63 -1.57
CA GLY A 251 4.01 11.04 -1.82
C GLY A 251 5.16 11.85 -2.43
N GLU A 252 6.25 11.22 -2.88
CA GLU A 252 7.31 11.86 -3.64
C GLU A 252 6.80 12.30 -5.02
N THR A 253 7.28 13.44 -5.52
CA THR A 253 6.73 14.09 -6.72
C THR A 253 6.57 13.14 -7.90
N GLU A 254 7.63 12.41 -8.28
CA GLU A 254 7.59 11.49 -9.42
C GLU A 254 6.60 10.33 -9.22
N LYS A 255 6.54 9.78 -8.01
CA LYS A 255 5.63 8.68 -7.67
C LYS A 255 4.18 9.15 -7.58
N ARG A 256 3.97 10.33 -6.98
CA ARG A 256 2.67 10.98 -6.90
C ARG A 256 2.12 11.30 -8.29
N ASP A 257 2.95 11.87 -9.16
CA ASP A 257 2.54 12.23 -10.50
C ASP A 257 2.19 10.98 -11.32
N ALA A 258 3.02 9.93 -11.27
CA ALA A 258 2.70 8.64 -11.92
C ALA A 258 1.37 8.03 -11.42
N TYR A 259 1.10 8.13 -10.12
CA TYR A 259 -0.17 7.69 -9.53
C TYR A 259 -1.36 8.51 -10.02
N CYS A 260 -1.22 9.84 -10.10
CA CYS A 260 -2.27 10.73 -10.60
C CYS A 260 -2.53 10.50 -12.09
N ASP A 261 -1.48 10.37 -12.90
CA ASP A 261 -1.57 10.09 -14.33
C ASP A 261 -2.25 8.75 -14.61
N ALA A 262 -1.91 7.71 -13.86
CA ALA A 262 -2.55 6.40 -13.98
C ALA A 262 -4.05 6.44 -13.63
N LEU A 263 -4.44 7.21 -12.61
CA LEU A 263 -5.85 7.44 -12.28
C LEU A 263 -6.55 8.24 -13.37
N GLU A 264 -5.94 9.31 -13.88
CA GLU A 264 -6.52 10.09 -14.96
C GLU A 264 -6.74 9.24 -16.21
N LYS A 265 -5.76 8.42 -16.59
CA LYS A 265 -5.87 7.48 -17.71
C LYS A 265 -7.04 6.51 -17.50
N SER A 266 -7.16 5.92 -16.29
CA SER A 266 -8.27 5.01 -16.00
C SER A 266 -9.63 5.71 -16.10
N HIS A 267 -9.72 6.98 -15.72
CA HIS A 267 -10.97 7.73 -15.76
C HIS A 267 -11.39 8.18 -17.17
N LEU A 268 -10.42 8.49 -18.02
CA LEU A 268 -10.67 9.03 -19.37
C LEU A 268 -10.72 7.95 -20.44
N GLU A 269 -9.93 6.87 -20.29
CA GLU A 269 -9.74 5.84 -21.30
C GLU A 269 -10.31 4.48 -20.89
N ASP A 270 -10.89 4.36 -19.67
CA ASP A 270 -11.33 3.11 -19.05
C ASP A 270 -10.22 2.02 -18.98
N ASP A 271 -8.93 2.45 -18.95
CA ASP A 271 -7.76 1.59 -18.83
C ASP A 271 -7.11 1.72 -17.44
N SER A 272 -7.45 0.81 -16.53
CA SER A 272 -6.92 0.77 -15.17
C SER A 272 -5.60 -0.01 -15.05
N THR A 273 -4.99 -0.45 -16.15
CA THR A 273 -3.82 -1.36 -16.13
C THR A 273 -2.63 -0.73 -15.40
N ASP A 274 -2.30 0.52 -15.67
CA ASP A 274 -1.16 1.20 -15.06
C ASP A 274 -1.42 1.44 -13.56
N PHE A 275 -2.63 1.82 -13.19
CA PHE A 275 -3.02 1.97 -11.78
C PHE A 275 -2.95 0.64 -11.03
N GLN A 276 -3.45 -0.45 -11.60
CA GLN A 276 -3.35 -1.79 -11.02
C GLN A 276 -1.89 -2.22 -10.79
N LYS A 277 -0.99 -1.93 -11.75
CA LYS A 277 0.44 -2.22 -11.61
C LYS A 277 1.07 -1.42 -10.47
N ILE A 278 0.71 -0.15 -10.31
CA ILE A 278 1.18 0.68 -9.18
C ILE A 278 0.77 0.00 -7.86
N ILE A 279 -0.51 -0.31 -7.68
CA ILE A 279 -0.99 -0.92 -6.43
C ILE A 279 -0.33 -2.27 -6.16
N LEU A 280 -0.18 -3.12 -7.16
CA LEU A 280 0.49 -4.42 -7.03
C LEU A 280 1.97 -4.26 -6.62
N ASN A 281 2.68 -3.30 -7.19
CA ASN A 281 4.06 -3.02 -6.81
C ASN A 281 4.15 -2.47 -5.37
N GLU A 282 3.24 -1.58 -4.95
CA GLU A 282 3.24 -1.09 -3.57
C GLU A 282 2.94 -2.20 -2.56
N VAL A 283 2.01 -3.11 -2.86
CA VAL A 283 1.78 -4.32 -2.04
C VAL A 283 3.01 -5.21 -2.00
N LYS A 284 3.67 -5.42 -3.14
CA LYS A 284 4.92 -6.19 -3.26
C LYS A 284 6.04 -5.59 -2.41
N TYR A 285 6.27 -4.27 -2.48
CA TYR A 285 7.28 -3.58 -1.67
C TYR A 285 6.96 -3.63 -0.17
N SER A 286 5.70 -3.55 0.21
CA SER A 286 5.29 -3.75 1.60
C SER A 286 5.64 -5.14 2.10
N PHE A 287 5.44 -6.19 1.29
CA PHE A 287 5.90 -7.53 1.63
C PHE A 287 7.42 -7.62 1.74
N PHE A 288 8.17 -6.98 0.86
CA PHE A 288 9.63 -6.95 0.96
C PHE A 288 10.11 -6.36 2.28
N ASN A 289 9.59 -5.19 2.62
CA ASN A 289 9.93 -4.51 3.86
C ASN A 289 9.58 -5.38 5.09
N TYR A 290 8.39 -5.98 5.06
CA TYR A 290 7.93 -6.80 6.19
C TYR A 290 8.73 -8.10 6.33
N LEU A 291 8.96 -8.83 5.24
CA LEU A 291 9.76 -10.07 5.24
C LEU A 291 11.20 -9.82 5.66
N ASN A 292 11.82 -8.73 5.22
CA ASN A 292 13.18 -8.36 5.66
C ASN A 292 13.29 -8.08 7.16
N MET A 293 12.17 -7.71 7.81
CA MET A 293 12.17 -7.47 9.26
C MET A 293 11.82 -8.71 10.08
N VAL A 294 10.95 -9.59 9.56
CA VAL A 294 10.53 -10.79 10.30
C VAL A 294 11.43 -12.00 10.05
N ALA A 295 12.12 -12.04 8.91
CA ALA A 295 13.03 -13.14 8.59
C ALA A 295 14.32 -13.03 9.40
N ASP A 296 14.49 -13.95 10.37
CA ASP A 296 15.73 -14.13 11.09
C ASP A 296 16.38 -15.46 10.64
N PRO A 297 17.53 -15.40 9.96
CA PRO A 297 18.19 -16.60 9.47
C PRO A 297 18.76 -17.49 10.56
N ASP A 298 18.94 -16.97 11.77
CA ASP A 298 19.43 -17.73 12.91
C ASP A 298 18.29 -18.48 13.60
N ILE A 299 17.02 -18.09 13.37
CA ILE A 299 15.81 -18.73 13.91
C ILE A 299 15.03 -19.36 12.75
N LYS A 300 15.50 -20.50 12.25
CA LYS A 300 14.86 -21.23 11.12
C LYS A 300 13.63 -22.05 11.50
N GLU A 301 13.10 -21.91 12.70
CA GLU A 301 11.90 -22.66 13.12
C GLU A 301 10.63 -22.27 12.37
N LYS A 302 10.61 -21.06 11.80
CA LYS A 302 9.48 -20.52 11.02
C LYS A 302 9.98 -19.97 9.70
N GLY A 303 9.08 -19.81 8.72
CA GLY A 303 9.41 -19.23 7.42
C GLY A 303 10.03 -20.23 6.43
N SER A 304 9.79 -21.52 6.59
CA SER A 304 10.37 -22.56 5.72
C SER A 304 10.14 -22.27 4.23
N TYR A 305 8.92 -21.88 3.86
CA TYR A 305 8.58 -21.56 2.48
C TYR A 305 9.40 -20.38 1.93
N PHE A 306 9.59 -19.33 2.73
CA PHE A 306 10.41 -18.18 2.36
C PHE A 306 11.88 -18.57 2.21
N PHE A 307 12.45 -19.31 3.20
CA PHE A 307 13.85 -19.71 3.16
C PHE A 307 14.15 -20.65 1.99
N GLU A 308 13.24 -21.57 1.64
CA GLU A 308 13.36 -22.40 0.45
C GLU A 308 13.43 -21.58 -0.85
N LYS A 309 12.70 -20.46 -0.93
CA LYS A 309 12.74 -19.55 -2.08
C LYS A 309 14.05 -18.79 -2.22
N ILE A 310 14.62 -18.32 -1.13
CA ILE A 310 15.84 -17.50 -1.16
C ILE A 310 17.13 -18.33 -1.13
N GLU A 311 17.09 -19.60 -0.65
CA GLU A 311 18.27 -20.47 -0.53
C GLU A 311 19.07 -20.62 -1.83
N PRO A 312 18.45 -20.81 -3.01
CA PRO A 312 19.20 -20.88 -4.28
C PRO A 312 20.04 -19.62 -4.57
N PHE A 313 19.51 -18.45 -4.18
CA PHE A 313 20.19 -17.16 -4.39
C PHE A 313 21.30 -16.95 -3.37
N ILE A 314 21.09 -17.33 -2.12
CA ILE A 314 22.12 -17.26 -1.07
C ILE A 314 23.28 -18.19 -1.38
N THR A 315 23.00 -19.43 -1.82
CA THR A 315 24.02 -20.43 -2.12
C THR A 315 24.89 -20.02 -3.32
N LEU A 316 24.33 -19.32 -4.30
CA LEU A 316 25.07 -18.78 -5.45
C LEU A 316 26.09 -17.71 -5.04
N PHE A 317 25.88 -17.06 -3.89
CA PHE A 317 26.65 -15.89 -3.45
C PHE A 317 27.50 -16.16 -2.20
N ARG A 318 27.47 -17.38 -1.63
CA ARG A 318 28.43 -17.77 -0.58
C ARG A 318 29.85 -17.81 -1.19
N PRO A 319 30.83 -17.11 -0.61
CA PRO A 319 32.21 -17.31 -1.02
C PRO A 319 32.52 -18.81 -0.88
N ARG A 320 33.09 -19.41 -1.92
CA ARG A 320 33.68 -20.74 -1.81
C ARG A 320 34.92 -20.58 -0.92
N ASN A 321 34.85 -21.12 0.31
CA ASN A 321 36.02 -21.30 1.17
C ASN A 321 37.04 -22.19 0.45
#